data_d460304ad1f4e06f5acd45b7fdfbb8a0
#
_entry.id   d460304ad1f4e06f5acd45b7fdfbb8a0
#
_cell.length_a   1.000
_cell.length_b   1.000
_cell.length_c   1.000
_cell.angle_alpha   90.00
_cell.angle_beta   90.00
_cell.angle_gamma   90.00
#
_symmetry.space_group_name_H-M   'P 1'
#
loop_
_entity.id
_entity.type
_entity.pdbx_description
1 polymer ?
#
loop_
_entity_poly.entity_id
_entity_poly.type
_entity_poly.pdbx_seq_one_letter_code
_entity_poly.pdbx_strand_id
1 'polypeptide(L)'
;MGLSEQTSDWAAFADFTGGVLGPILSFISLIFLVHSLNLQRKSNLDLRKQIRDNEMNEKVKSFETHLFNMINSQSQLLESFALSIPKLGLETTFTGANAIIELENEVELIALIGVDDEFISEYLDDIDQMDKIFSATRIFYIMIKLIEDRLSDEHGFSKLIRDEYYVTVINYTDFALIRLIMMSIQFFDFNSTSYLKNNVEFSEKIHELGLSYELYNRVKSLFQQANTFT
;
A
#
# COMPACT_ATOMS: atom_id res chain seq x y z
N MET A 1 -41.06 71.71 -16.19
CA MET A 1 -40.22 71.40 -17.36
C MET A 1 -41.03 70.51 -18.26
N GLY A 2 -41.53 71.06 -19.40
CA GLY A 2 -42.30 70.29 -20.37
C GLY A 2 -41.35 69.61 -21.35
N LEU A 3 -41.71 68.39 -21.81
CA LEU A 3 -41.01 67.74 -22.88
C LEU A 3 -41.20 68.54 -24.16
N SER A 4 -40.15 68.68 -25.01
CA SER A 4 -40.21 69.38 -26.27
C SER A 4 -41.18 68.70 -27.20
N GLU A 5 -42.09 69.49 -27.84
CA GLU A 5 -43.03 68.95 -28.85
C GLU A 5 -42.41 68.93 -30.27
N GLN A 6 -41.17 69.37 -30.43
CA GLN A 6 -40.50 69.39 -31.73
C GLN A 6 -39.80 68.05 -32.01
N THR A 7 -40.15 67.40 -33.10
CA THR A 7 -39.54 66.16 -33.58
C THR A 7 -38.06 66.27 -33.86
N SER A 8 -37.55 67.47 -34.19
CA SER A 8 -36.14 67.76 -34.42
C SER A 8 -35.30 67.63 -33.17
N ASP A 9 -35.84 68.00 -31.98
CA ASP A 9 -35.13 67.92 -30.70
C ASP A 9 -35.00 66.44 -30.25
N TRP A 10 -36.00 65.63 -30.51
CA TRP A 10 -35.96 64.20 -30.26
C TRP A 10 -35.00 63.47 -31.19
N ALA A 11 -34.91 63.89 -32.51
CA ALA A 11 -33.94 63.36 -33.43
C ALA A 11 -32.49 63.67 -33.01
N ALA A 12 -32.23 64.96 -32.63
CA ALA A 12 -30.92 65.36 -32.14
C ALA A 12 -30.51 64.64 -30.85
N PHE A 13 -31.47 64.39 -29.91
CA PHE A 13 -31.23 63.61 -28.70
C PHE A 13 -30.96 62.14 -29.01
N ALA A 14 -31.67 61.53 -29.98
CA ALA A 14 -31.43 60.16 -30.41
C ALA A 14 -30.06 60.00 -31.08
N ASP A 15 -29.65 60.96 -31.95
CA ASP A 15 -28.35 60.97 -32.57
C ASP A 15 -27.22 61.13 -31.54
N PHE A 16 -27.38 62.01 -30.54
CA PHE A 16 -26.43 62.16 -29.46
C PHE A 16 -26.31 60.88 -28.63
N THR A 17 -27.42 60.27 -28.20
CA THR A 17 -27.42 59.07 -27.40
C THR A 17 -26.84 57.87 -28.20
N GLY A 18 -27.19 57.73 -29.44
CA GLY A 18 -26.63 56.69 -30.34
C GLY A 18 -25.16 56.88 -30.65
N GLY A 19 -24.78 58.14 -30.98
CA GLY A 19 -23.43 58.48 -31.40
C GLY A 19 -22.39 58.55 -30.28
N VAL A 20 -22.80 58.88 -29.07
CA VAL A 20 -21.86 59.02 -27.93
C VAL A 20 -21.99 57.91 -26.92
N LEU A 21 -23.19 57.58 -26.49
CA LEU A 21 -23.41 56.52 -25.48
C LEU A 21 -23.19 55.14 -26.04
N GLY A 22 -23.50 54.91 -27.32
CA GLY A 22 -23.31 53.61 -27.97
C GLY A 22 -21.86 53.09 -27.91
N PRO A 23 -20.87 53.89 -28.42
CA PRO A 23 -19.47 53.52 -28.32
C PRO A 23 -18.96 53.37 -26.87
N ILE A 24 -19.41 54.18 -25.92
CA ILE A 24 -19.01 54.08 -24.52
C ILE A 24 -19.53 52.78 -23.90
N LEU A 25 -20.80 52.43 -24.11
CA LEU A 25 -21.39 51.19 -23.63
C LEU A 25 -20.74 49.96 -24.28
N SER A 26 -20.39 50.04 -25.55
CA SER A 26 -19.69 48.99 -26.24
C SER A 26 -18.29 48.77 -25.68
N PHE A 27 -17.55 49.82 -25.33
CA PHE A 27 -16.24 49.74 -24.70
C PHE A 27 -16.31 49.16 -23.28
N ILE A 28 -17.26 49.57 -22.48
CA ILE A 28 -17.51 49.02 -21.15
C ILE A 28 -17.85 47.55 -21.28
N SER A 29 -18.72 47.15 -22.20
CA SER A 29 -19.08 45.77 -22.45
C SER A 29 -17.86 44.91 -22.85
N LEU A 30 -16.94 45.46 -23.67
CA LEU A 30 -15.71 44.79 -24.04
C LEU A 30 -14.81 44.55 -22.80
N ILE A 31 -14.68 45.54 -21.91
CA ILE A 31 -13.91 45.40 -20.66
C ILE A 31 -14.50 44.29 -19.80
N PHE A 32 -15.83 44.27 -19.61
CA PHE A 32 -16.49 43.22 -18.86
C PHE A 32 -16.33 41.84 -19.51
N LEU A 33 -16.37 41.76 -20.83
CA LEU A 33 -16.13 40.53 -21.57
C LEU A 33 -14.73 39.99 -21.32
N VAL A 34 -13.70 40.84 -21.46
CA VAL A 34 -12.30 40.45 -21.18
C VAL A 34 -12.11 40.05 -19.73
N HIS A 35 -12.72 40.76 -18.80
CA HIS A 35 -12.67 40.40 -17.36
C HIS A 35 -13.34 39.06 -17.12
N SER A 36 -14.52 38.83 -17.70
CA SER A 36 -15.24 37.55 -17.59
C SER A 36 -14.42 36.38 -18.16
N LEU A 37 -13.79 36.55 -19.34
CA LEU A 37 -12.92 35.54 -19.94
C LEU A 37 -11.70 35.22 -19.04
N ASN A 38 -11.10 36.20 -18.39
CA ASN A 38 -9.99 35.98 -17.47
C ASN A 38 -10.44 35.21 -16.23
N LEU A 39 -11.61 35.52 -15.65
CA LEU A 39 -12.20 34.76 -14.55
C LEU A 39 -12.50 33.31 -14.95
N GLN A 40 -13.08 33.10 -16.13
CA GLN A 40 -13.34 31.77 -16.65
C GLN A 40 -12.07 30.96 -16.84
N ARG A 41 -11.00 31.59 -17.37
CA ARG A 41 -9.69 30.95 -17.55
C ARG A 41 -9.11 30.52 -16.20
N LYS A 42 -9.15 31.38 -15.20
CA LYS A 42 -8.70 31.06 -13.84
C LYS A 42 -9.51 29.91 -13.24
N SER A 43 -10.84 30.00 -13.32
CA SER A 43 -11.75 28.95 -12.83
C SER A 43 -11.48 27.59 -13.51
N ASN A 44 -11.22 27.57 -14.82
CA ASN A 44 -10.87 26.34 -15.53
C ASN A 44 -9.53 25.74 -15.07
N LEU A 45 -8.54 26.57 -14.72
CA LEU A 45 -7.27 26.09 -14.17
C LEU A 45 -7.46 25.47 -12.78
N ASP A 46 -8.25 26.13 -11.94
CA ASP A 46 -8.56 25.64 -10.58
C ASP A 46 -9.36 24.32 -10.65
N LEU A 47 -10.35 24.23 -11.56
CA LEU A 47 -11.11 22.99 -11.78
C LEU A 47 -10.21 21.84 -12.26
N ARG A 48 -9.28 22.09 -13.18
CA ARG A 48 -8.32 21.06 -13.63
C ARG A 48 -7.42 20.58 -12.49
N LYS A 49 -7.04 21.48 -11.59
CA LYS A 49 -6.28 21.09 -10.40
C LYS A 49 -7.13 20.22 -9.48
N GLN A 50 -8.37 20.64 -9.18
CA GLN A 50 -9.29 19.88 -8.34
C GLN A 50 -9.58 18.48 -8.90
N ILE A 51 -9.76 18.37 -10.23
CA ILE A 51 -9.95 17.07 -10.89
C ILE A 51 -8.76 16.16 -10.65
N ARG A 52 -7.53 16.66 -10.85
CA ARG A 52 -6.32 15.84 -10.61
C ARG A 52 -6.16 15.42 -9.16
N ASP A 53 -6.43 16.34 -8.22
CA ASP A 53 -6.35 16.06 -6.79
C ASP A 53 -7.41 15.00 -6.40
N ASN A 54 -8.63 15.09 -6.96
CA ASN A 54 -9.68 14.11 -6.75
C ASN A 54 -9.32 12.75 -7.37
N GLU A 55 -8.78 12.70 -8.58
CA GLU A 55 -8.33 11.46 -9.20
C GLU A 55 -7.24 10.76 -8.38
N MET A 56 -6.31 11.53 -7.81
CA MET A 56 -5.28 10.99 -6.93
C MET A 56 -5.90 10.42 -5.65
N ASN A 57 -6.81 11.16 -5.01
CA ASN A 57 -7.50 10.72 -3.80
C ASN A 57 -8.33 9.44 -4.05
N GLU A 58 -9.02 9.35 -5.21
CA GLU A 58 -9.77 8.14 -5.57
C GLU A 58 -8.86 6.93 -5.80
N LYS A 59 -7.67 7.13 -6.39
CA LYS A 59 -6.67 6.06 -6.53
C LYS A 59 -6.21 5.54 -5.16
N VAL A 60 -5.87 6.45 -4.23
CA VAL A 60 -5.47 6.08 -2.86
C VAL A 60 -6.59 5.34 -2.16
N LYS A 61 -7.82 5.86 -2.18
CA LYS A 61 -8.97 5.24 -1.54
C LYS A 61 -9.29 3.85 -2.10
N SER A 62 -9.21 3.69 -3.42
CA SER A 62 -9.37 2.38 -4.06
C SER A 62 -8.28 1.40 -3.65
N PHE A 63 -7.02 1.86 -3.60
CA PHE A 63 -5.88 1.08 -3.12
C PHE A 63 -6.08 0.66 -1.66
N GLU A 64 -6.40 1.61 -0.76
CA GLU A 64 -6.64 1.33 0.66
C GLU A 64 -7.75 0.30 0.87
N THR A 65 -8.86 0.47 0.16
CA THR A 65 -9.98 -0.49 0.22
C THR A 65 -9.51 -1.89 -0.16
N HIS A 66 -8.71 -2.01 -1.23
CA HIS A 66 -8.18 -3.30 -1.67
C HIS A 66 -7.20 -3.88 -0.64
N LEU A 67 -6.27 -3.06 -0.15
CA LEU A 67 -5.28 -3.47 0.84
C LEU A 67 -5.94 -3.97 2.14
N PHE A 68 -6.91 -3.21 2.70
CA PHE A 68 -7.59 -3.62 3.92
C PHE A 68 -8.47 -4.87 3.74
N ASN A 69 -9.07 -5.06 2.56
CA ASN A 69 -9.75 -6.31 2.24
C ASN A 69 -8.78 -7.51 2.24
N MET A 70 -7.55 -7.32 1.76
CA MET A 70 -6.52 -8.36 1.78
C MET A 70 -6.02 -8.65 3.20
N ILE A 71 -5.83 -7.62 4.04
CA ILE A 71 -5.50 -7.78 5.46
C ILE A 71 -6.60 -8.57 6.18
N ASN A 72 -7.87 -8.25 5.93
CA ASN A 72 -8.98 -9.02 6.50
C ASN A 72 -8.99 -10.48 6.02
N SER A 73 -8.72 -10.71 4.74
CA SER A 73 -8.63 -12.06 4.18
C SER A 73 -7.47 -12.86 4.80
N GLN A 74 -6.35 -12.20 5.09
CA GLN A 74 -5.21 -12.80 5.78
C GLN A 74 -5.57 -13.19 7.22
N SER A 75 -6.30 -12.33 7.94
CA SER A 75 -6.77 -12.65 9.29
C SER A 75 -7.71 -13.86 9.31
N GLN A 76 -8.65 -13.94 8.35
CA GLN A 76 -9.53 -15.10 8.19
C GLN A 76 -8.77 -16.38 7.82
N LEU A 77 -7.72 -16.26 6.99
CA LEU A 77 -6.85 -17.39 6.68
C LEU A 77 -6.15 -17.91 7.94
N LEU A 78 -5.65 -17.02 8.81
CA LEU A 78 -5.02 -17.41 10.06
C LEU A 78 -6.01 -18.15 10.99
N GLU A 79 -7.26 -17.71 11.09
CA GLU A 79 -8.29 -18.41 11.89
C GLU A 79 -8.52 -19.86 11.41
N SER A 80 -8.45 -20.09 10.10
CA SER A 80 -8.60 -21.41 9.47
C SER A 80 -7.29 -22.16 9.25
N PHE A 81 -6.17 -21.54 9.63
CA PHE A 81 -4.85 -22.15 9.48
C PHE A 81 -4.70 -23.36 10.39
N ALA A 82 -4.28 -24.48 9.85
CA ALA A 82 -4.09 -25.72 10.62
C ALA A 82 -2.92 -26.51 10.03
N LEU A 83 -2.05 -27.00 10.89
CA LEU A 83 -0.93 -27.87 10.54
C LEU A 83 -0.96 -29.13 11.43
N SER A 84 -0.62 -30.27 10.84
CA SER A 84 -0.37 -31.52 11.57
C SER A 84 1.13 -31.66 11.80
N ILE A 85 1.55 -31.58 13.05
CA ILE A 85 2.95 -31.64 13.45
C ILE A 85 3.20 -32.92 14.22
N PRO A 86 4.21 -33.75 13.86
CA PRO A 86 4.56 -34.94 14.60
C PRO A 86 5.09 -34.59 15.99
N LYS A 87 4.42 -35.03 17.05
CA LYS A 87 4.90 -34.91 18.43
C LYS A 87 4.92 -36.26 19.12
N LEU A 88 6.08 -36.64 19.66
CA LEU A 88 6.27 -37.91 20.36
C LEU A 88 5.82 -39.14 19.55
N GLY A 89 5.95 -39.09 18.22
CA GLY A 89 5.53 -40.16 17.31
C GLY A 89 4.04 -40.21 17.00
N LEU A 90 3.27 -39.17 17.39
CA LEU A 90 1.86 -39.01 17.05
C LEU A 90 1.65 -37.71 16.27
N GLU A 91 0.88 -37.79 15.18
CA GLU A 91 0.45 -36.60 14.47
C GLU A 91 -0.56 -35.80 15.33
N THR A 92 -0.23 -34.55 15.60
CA THR A 92 -1.10 -33.66 16.39
C THR A 92 -1.43 -32.42 15.52
N THR A 93 -2.72 -32.17 15.35
CA THR A 93 -3.18 -31.00 14.58
C THR A 93 -3.30 -29.78 15.51
N PHE A 94 -2.60 -28.72 15.14
CA PHE A 94 -2.68 -27.40 15.77
C PHE A 94 -3.38 -26.41 14.85
N THR A 95 -4.02 -25.38 15.40
CA THR A 95 -4.81 -24.40 14.63
C THR A 95 -4.42 -22.96 14.93
N GLY A 96 -4.63 -22.05 13.96
CA GLY A 96 -4.40 -20.63 14.09
C GLY A 96 -2.96 -20.27 14.45
N ALA A 97 -2.79 -19.23 15.25
CA ALA A 97 -1.48 -18.79 15.72
C ALA A 97 -0.72 -19.88 16.49
N ASN A 98 -1.44 -20.77 17.19
CA ASN A 98 -0.82 -21.88 17.93
C ASN A 98 -0.14 -22.89 17.00
N ALA A 99 -0.68 -23.14 15.81
CA ALA A 99 -0.02 -24.00 14.82
C ALA A 99 1.33 -23.43 14.37
N ILE A 100 1.41 -22.11 14.22
CA ILE A 100 2.65 -21.42 13.83
C ILE A 100 3.67 -21.46 14.98
N ILE A 101 3.23 -21.22 16.23
CA ILE A 101 4.10 -21.27 17.40
C ILE A 101 4.68 -22.68 17.59
N GLU A 102 3.87 -23.71 17.42
CA GLU A 102 4.34 -25.08 17.53
C GLU A 102 5.28 -25.48 16.40
N LEU A 103 5.02 -25.01 15.18
CA LEU A 103 5.93 -25.19 14.04
C LEU A 103 7.29 -24.52 14.32
N GLU A 104 7.28 -23.28 14.82
CA GLU A 104 8.48 -22.54 15.17
C GLU A 104 9.29 -23.29 16.25
N ASN A 105 8.63 -23.79 17.30
CA ASN A 105 9.28 -24.58 18.34
C ASN A 105 9.99 -25.82 17.76
N GLU A 106 9.35 -26.53 16.82
CA GLU A 106 9.97 -27.70 16.15
C GLU A 106 11.17 -27.28 15.28
N VAL A 107 11.04 -26.21 14.51
CA VAL A 107 12.14 -25.69 13.68
C VAL A 107 13.32 -25.24 14.55
N GLU A 108 13.07 -24.60 15.71
CA GLU A 108 14.11 -24.26 16.67
C GLU A 108 14.82 -25.51 17.22
N LEU A 109 14.07 -26.54 17.60
CA LEU A 109 14.64 -27.79 18.09
C LEU A 109 15.51 -28.48 17.02
N ILE A 110 15.03 -28.50 15.76
CA ILE A 110 15.76 -29.06 14.63
C ILE A 110 17.05 -28.24 14.36
N ALA A 111 16.97 -26.90 14.38
CA ALA A 111 18.12 -26.02 14.22
C ALA A 111 19.18 -26.22 15.32
N LEU A 112 18.76 -26.48 16.58
CA LEU A 112 19.65 -26.75 17.71
C LEU A 112 20.47 -28.05 17.55
N ILE A 113 19.93 -29.06 16.87
CA ILE A 113 20.64 -30.33 16.59
C ILE A 113 21.79 -30.09 15.58
N GLY A 114 21.81 -28.94 14.90
CA GLY A 114 22.91 -28.56 14.00
C GLY A 114 22.75 -29.09 12.58
N VAL A 115 21.54 -29.40 12.13
CA VAL A 115 21.23 -29.71 10.72
C VAL A 115 21.38 -28.48 9.82
N ASP A 116 21.50 -28.67 8.54
CA ASP A 116 21.55 -27.60 7.56
C ASP A 116 20.17 -27.02 7.23
N ASP A 117 20.16 -25.93 6.50
CA ASP A 117 18.94 -25.22 6.14
C ASP A 117 18.12 -26.02 5.09
N GLU A 118 18.76 -26.90 4.31
CA GLU A 118 18.11 -27.78 3.34
C GLU A 118 17.21 -28.80 4.07
N PHE A 119 17.69 -29.41 5.14
CA PHE A 119 16.88 -30.31 5.96
C PHE A 119 15.66 -29.60 6.60
N ILE A 120 15.83 -28.35 7.06
CA ILE A 120 14.72 -27.56 7.59
C ILE A 120 13.69 -27.26 6.49
N SER A 121 14.15 -26.94 5.28
CA SER A 121 13.27 -26.72 4.12
C SER A 121 12.47 -27.99 3.78
N GLU A 122 13.11 -29.15 3.71
CA GLU A 122 12.44 -30.42 3.46
C GLU A 122 11.42 -30.75 4.55
N TYR A 123 11.77 -30.53 5.82
CA TYR A 123 10.84 -30.73 6.94
C TYR A 123 9.62 -29.82 6.86
N LEU A 124 9.80 -28.54 6.48
CA LEU A 124 8.69 -27.61 6.30
C LEU A 124 7.80 -27.99 5.11
N ASP A 125 8.38 -28.47 4.01
CA ASP A 125 7.65 -28.99 2.84
C ASP A 125 6.81 -30.23 3.23
N ASP A 126 7.37 -31.14 4.03
CA ASP A 126 6.65 -32.33 4.51
C ASP A 126 5.45 -31.96 5.40
N ILE A 127 5.55 -30.91 6.19
CA ILE A 127 4.44 -30.42 7.03
C ILE A 127 3.41 -29.64 6.20
N ASP A 128 3.83 -28.91 5.18
CA ASP A 128 2.93 -28.06 4.38
C ASP A 128 2.22 -28.80 3.24
N GLN A 129 1.89 -30.08 3.41
CA GLN A 129 1.20 -30.91 2.40
C GLN A 129 -0.07 -30.29 1.79
N MET A 130 -0.65 -29.29 2.46
CA MET A 130 -1.86 -28.58 2.01
C MET A 130 -1.58 -27.16 1.52
N ASP A 131 -0.32 -26.81 1.26
CA ASP A 131 0.11 -25.47 0.80
C ASP A 131 -0.38 -24.32 1.70
N LYS A 132 -0.50 -24.53 3.01
CA LYS A 132 -0.99 -23.53 3.97
C LYS A 132 0.04 -22.43 4.23
N ILE A 133 1.31 -22.83 4.40
CA ILE A 133 2.43 -21.91 4.58
C ILE A 133 2.63 -21.11 3.30
N PHE A 134 2.64 -21.79 2.15
CA PHE A 134 2.72 -21.16 0.85
C PHE A 134 1.59 -20.14 0.64
N SER A 135 0.34 -20.50 0.95
CA SER A 135 -0.83 -19.64 0.79
C SER A 135 -0.76 -18.39 1.68
N ALA A 136 -0.34 -18.54 2.94
CA ALA A 136 -0.14 -17.43 3.87
C ALA A 136 0.94 -16.45 3.36
N THR A 137 2.08 -16.98 2.96
CA THR A 137 3.20 -16.19 2.41
C THR A 137 2.82 -15.49 1.11
N ARG A 138 2.05 -16.17 0.25
CA ARG A 138 1.58 -15.60 -1.02
C ARG A 138 0.65 -14.41 -0.82
N ILE A 139 -0.28 -14.46 0.14
CA ILE A 139 -1.18 -13.32 0.42
C ILE A 139 -0.35 -12.11 0.88
N PHE A 140 0.60 -12.32 1.77
CA PHE A 140 1.49 -11.26 2.25
C PHE A 140 2.30 -10.65 1.10
N TYR A 141 2.91 -11.50 0.26
CA TYR A 141 3.62 -11.07 -0.95
C TYR A 141 2.76 -10.18 -1.85
N ILE A 142 1.49 -10.58 -2.08
CA ILE A 142 0.59 -9.80 -2.94
C ILE A 142 0.30 -8.43 -2.33
N MET A 143 0.19 -8.29 -1.00
CA MET A 143 0.03 -7.01 -0.34
C MET A 143 1.25 -6.10 -0.51
N ILE A 144 2.46 -6.63 -0.31
CA ILE A 144 3.70 -5.88 -0.52
C ILE A 144 3.84 -5.44 -1.98
N LYS A 145 3.58 -6.37 -2.92
CA LYS A 145 3.59 -6.06 -4.34
C LYS A 145 2.54 -5.02 -4.73
N LEU A 146 1.36 -5.06 -4.15
CA LEU A 146 0.29 -4.08 -4.40
C LEU A 146 0.74 -2.66 -4.00
N ILE A 147 1.46 -2.52 -2.89
CA ILE A 147 2.02 -1.23 -2.45
C ILE A 147 3.00 -0.71 -3.50
N GLU A 148 3.96 -1.54 -3.92
CA GLU A 148 4.97 -1.15 -4.92
C GLU A 148 4.33 -0.77 -6.26
N ASP A 149 3.43 -1.61 -6.78
CA ASP A 149 2.80 -1.42 -8.10
C ASP A 149 1.86 -0.20 -8.12
N ARG A 150 1.08 0.04 -7.06
CA ARG A 150 0.05 1.08 -7.03
C ARG A 150 0.54 2.43 -6.55
N LEU A 151 1.54 2.43 -5.68
CA LEU A 151 2.12 3.63 -5.09
C LEU A 151 3.53 3.92 -5.64
N SER A 152 3.81 3.52 -6.87
CA SER A 152 5.09 3.78 -7.54
C SER A 152 5.32 5.27 -7.82
N ASP A 153 6.59 5.65 -7.97
CA ASP A 153 6.96 7.01 -8.37
C ASP A 153 6.35 7.41 -9.72
N GLU A 154 6.19 6.45 -10.64
CA GLU A 154 5.52 6.65 -11.92
C GLU A 154 4.04 7.07 -11.76
N HIS A 155 3.39 6.61 -10.69
CA HIS A 155 2.03 7.00 -10.35
C HIS A 155 1.94 8.29 -9.52
N GLY A 156 3.10 8.91 -9.22
CA GLY A 156 3.20 10.18 -8.51
C GLY A 156 3.28 10.06 -6.99
N PHE A 157 3.58 8.87 -6.45
CA PHE A 157 3.75 8.62 -5.03
C PHE A 157 5.24 8.54 -4.66
N SER A 158 5.60 9.07 -3.49
CA SER A 158 6.97 9.00 -2.99
C SER A 158 7.25 7.71 -2.21
N LYS A 159 8.53 7.35 -2.07
CA LYS A 159 8.98 6.28 -1.18
C LYS A 159 8.41 6.42 0.23
N LEU A 160 8.32 7.65 0.77
CA LEU A 160 7.80 7.90 2.12
C LEU A 160 6.37 7.34 2.30
N ILE A 161 5.51 7.50 1.29
CA ILE A 161 4.15 6.98 1.32
C ILE A 161 4.17 5.45 1.29
N ARG A 162 5.00 4.82 0.45
CA ARG A 162 5.15 3.36 0.42
C ARG A 162 5.64 2.81 1.77
N ASP A 163 6.62 3.48 2.38
CA ASP A 163 7.16 3.14 3.69
C ASP A 163 6.06 3.10 4.78
N GLU A 164 5.16 4.09 4.79
CA GLU A 164 4.02 4.13 5.73
C GLU A 164 3.08 2.93 5.54
N TYR A 165 2.82 2.52 4.30
CA TYR A 165 1.97 1.36 4.02
C TYR A 165 2.68 0.02 4.29
N TYR A 166 4.00 -0.09 4.08
CA TYR A 166 4.75 -1.28 4.51
C TYR A 166 4.66 -1.47 6.03
N VAL A 167 4.90 -0.40 6.80
CA VAL A 167 4.74 -0.41 8.26
C VAL A 167 3.30 -0.76 8.66
N THR A 168 2.32 -0.23 7.94
CA THR A 168 0.91 -0.52 8.17
C THR A 168 0.61 -2.01 7.99
N VAL A 169 1.02 -2.62 6.86
CA VAL A 169 0.81 -4.05 6.61
C VAL A 169 1.47 -4.91 7.68
N ILE A 170 2.72 -4.59 8.05
CA ILE A 170 3.44 -5.34 9.09
C ILE A 170 2.71 -5.27 10.43
N ASN A 171 2.27 -4.07 10.84
CA ASN A 171 1.60 -3.86 12.14
C ASN A 171 0.18 -4.43 12.20
N TYR A 172 -0.52 -4.55 11.06
CA TYR A 172 -1.85 -5.17 11.00
C TYR A 172 -1.80 -6.68 10.79
N THR A 173 -0.65 -7.24 10.44
CA THR A 173 -0.46 -8.69 10.35
C THR A 173 -0.21 -9.27 11.75
N ASP A 174 -0.87 -10.37 12.08
CA ASP A 174 -0.64 -11.08 13.36
C ASP A 174 0.84 -11.44 13.51
N PHE A 175 1.36 -11.30 14.74
CA PHE A 175 2.80 -11.48 14.98
C PHE A 175 3.27 -12.92 14.73
N ALA A 176 2.44 -13.93 15.04
CA ALA A 176 2.77 -15.31 14.70
C ALA A 176 2.89 -15.48 13.18
N LEU A 177 1.98 -14.86 12.44
CA LEU A 177 2.00 -14.89 10.96
C LEU A 177 3.23 -14.17 10.39
N ILE A 178 3.65 -13.04 10.96
CA ILE A 178 4.91 -12.39 10.56
C ILE A 178 6.09 -13.33 10.75
N ARG A 179 6.15 -14.08 11.87
CA ARG A 179 7.21 -15.07 12.12
C ARG A 179 7.17 -16.21 11.10
N LEU A 180 5.98 -16.70 10.75
CA LEU A 180 5.82 -17.70 9.68
C LEU A 180 6.36 -17.19 8.34
N ILE A 181 6.04 -15.93 7.99
CA ILE A 181 6.52 -15.30 6.76
C ILE A 181 8.05 -15.16 6.77
N MET A 182 8.64 -14.74 7.90
CA MET A 182 10.09 -14.63 8.04
C MET A 182 10.77 -16.02 7.89
N MET A 183 10.19 -17.05 8.51
CA MET A 183 10.62 -18.43 8.36
C MET A 183 10.52 -18.90 6.90
N SER A 184 9.42 -18.59 6.24
CA SER A 184 9.23 -18.91 4.81
C SER A 184 10.26 -18.23 3.91
N ILE A 185 10.58 -16.95 4.16
CA ILE A 185 11.59 -16.21 3.42
C ILE A 185 13.01 -16.79 3.64
N GLN A 186 13.25 -17.35 4.80
CA GLN A 186 14.54 -17.96 5.14
C GLN A 186 14.74 -19.33 4.49
N PHE A 187 13.72 -20.19 4.50
CA PHE A 187 13.87 -21.60 4.17
C PHE A 187 13.25 -22.03 2.85
N PHE A 188 12.32 -21.26 2.26
CA PHE A 188 11.70 -21.59 0.99
C PHE A 188 12.21 -20.71 -0.15
N ASP A 189 12.33 -21.30 -1.34
CA ASP A 189 12.69 -20.59 -2.59
C ASP A 189 11.48 -20.51 -3.54
N PHE A 190 10.39 -19.90 -3.07
CA PHE A 190 9.24 -19.56 -3.89
C PHE A 190 9.43 -18.22 -4.58
N ASN A 191 8.72 -17.96 -5.68
CA ASN A 191 8.71 -16.63 -6.30
C ASN A 191 8.27 -15.53 -5.32
N SER A 192 7.34 -15.83 -4.41
CA SER A 192 6.87 -14.92 -3.39
C SER A 192 7.93 -14.60 -2.34
N THR A 193 8.65 -15.61 -1.85
CA THR A 193 9.72 -15.43 -0.85
C THR A 193 10.93 -14.72 -1.45
N SER A 194 11.33 -15.10 -2.67
CA SER A 194 12.42 -14.45 -3.40
C SER A 194 12.12 -12.97 -3.67
N TYR A 195 10.88 -12.64 -4.04
CA TYR A 195 10.47 -11.25 -4.22
C TYR A 195 10.54 -10.45 -2.91
N LEU A 196 10.00 -10.97 -1.80
CA LEU A 196 10.02 -10.32 -0.50
C LEU A 196 11.45 -10.09 -0.01
N LYS A 197 12.33 -11.08 -0.18
CA LYS A 197 13.75 -11.02 0.17
C LYS A 197 14.51 -9.95 -0.61
N ASN A 198 14.20 -9.78 -1.90
CA ASN A 198 14.88 -8.88 -2.81
C ASN A 198 14.26 -7.47 -2.86
N ASN A 199 13.10 -7.25 -2.25
CA ASN A 199 12.49 -5.92 -2.17
C ASN A 199 13.23 -5.06 -1.13
N VAL A 200 14.04 -4.12 -1.61
CA VAL A 200 14.93 -3.30 -0.77
C VAL A 200 14.13 -2.42 0.21
N GLU A 201 13.08 -1.74 -0.26
CA GLU A 201 12.28 -0.83 0.57
C GLU A 201 11.58 -1.61 1.71
N PHE A 202 10.98 -2.75 1.39
CA PHE A 202 10.36 -3.62 2.39
C PHE A 202 11.39 -4.18 3.37
N SER A 203 12.54 -4.65 2.89
CA SER A 203 13.62 -5.19 3.73
C SER A 203 14.17 -4.14 4.70
N GLU A 204 14.33 -2.88 4.28
CA GLU A 204 14.70 -1.77 5.16
C GLU A 204 13.70 -1.64 6.33
N LYS A 205 12.38 -1.71 6.05
CA LYS A 205 11.35 -1.61 7.10
C LYS A 205 11.33 -2.81 8.04
N ILE A 206 11.53 -4.02 7.53
CA ILE A 206 11.68 -5.22 8.35
C ILE A 206 12.85 -5.06 9.32
N HIS A 207 14.00 -4.58 8.86
CA HIS A 207 15.17 -4.35 9.72
C HIS A 207 14.95 -3.23 10.75
N GLU A 208 14.32 -2.11 10.36
CA GLU A 208 13.96 -1.02 11.27
C GLU A 208 13.04 -1.48 12.42
N LEU A 209 12.16 -2.44 12.16
CA LEU A 209 11.27 -3.03 13.15
C LEU A 209 11.92 -4.16 13.98
N GLY A 210 13.21 -4.42 13.76
CA GLY A 210 13.96 -5.44 14.49
C GLY A 210 13.67 -6.88 14.07
N LEU A 211 13.01 -7.08 12.93
CA LEU A 211 12.75 -8.40 12.35
C LEU A 211 13.94 -8.82 11.45
N SER A 212 14.17 -10.12 11.33
CA SER A 212 15.28 -10.67 10.55
C SER A 212 14.89 -11.98 9.88
N TYR A 213 15.27 -12.15 8.61
CA TYR A 213 15.11 -13.42 7.88
C TYR A 213 16.05 -14.53 8.35
N GLU A 214 17.06 -14.19 9.16
CA GLU A 214 18.09 -15.13 9.63
C GLU A 214 17.92 -15.46 11.12
N LEU A 215 16.69 -15.44 11.62
CA LEU A 215 16.39 -15.62 13.05
C LEU A 215 17.01 -16.92 13.60
N TYR A 216 16.85 -18.04 12.87
CA TYR A 216 17.31 -19.35 13.28
C TYR A 216 18.83 -19.55 13.13
N ASN A 217 19.48 -18.85 12.23
CA ASN A 217 20.94 -18.84 12.12
C ASN A 217 21.60 -18.17 13.32
N ARG A 218 20.97 -17.17 13.93
CA ARG A 218 21.45 -16.54 15.17
C ARG A 218 21.36 -17.48 16.35
N VAL A 219 20.30 -18.24 16.46
CA VAL A 219 20.15 -19.30 17.50
C VAL A 219 21.26 -20.33 17.35
N LYS A 220 21.48 -20.84 16.13
CA LYS A 220 22.61 -21.74 15.81
C LYS A 220 23.96 -21.19 16.26
N SER A 221 24.26 -19.94 15.95
CA SER A 221 25.54 -19.31 16.29
C SER A 221 25.76 -19.14 17.81
N LEU A 222 24.69 -18.83 18.56
CA LEU A 222 24.74 -18.72 20.02
C LEU A 222 25.03 -20.06 20.69
N PHE A 223 24.46 -21.15 20.19
CA PHE A 223 24.71 -22.50 20.72
C PHE A 223 26.08 -23.05 20.36
N GLN A 224 26.62 -22.73 19.17
CA GLN A 224 28.00 -23.08 18.81
C GLN A 224 29.01 -22.35 19.68
N GLN A 225 28.76 -21.09 20.03
CA GLN A 225 29.62 -20.34 20.97
C GLN A 225 29.53 -20.89 22.40
N ALA A 226 28.35 -21.29 22.88
CA ALA A 226 28.18 -21.89 24.21
C ALA A 226 28.91 -23.23 24.36
N ASN A 227 28.92 -24.05 23.30
CA ASN A 227 29.61 -25.35 23.29
C ASN A 227 31.13 -25.26 23.10
N THR A 228 31.69 -24.11 22.74
CA THR A 228 33.16 -23.88 22.69
C THR A 228 33.74 -23.45 24.03
N PHE A 229 32.93 -23.17 25.02
CA PHE A 229 33.32 -22.81 26.39
C PHE A 229 33.17 -23.96 27.41
N THR A 230 32.81 -25.16 26.97
CA THR A 230 32.78 -26.41 27.78
C THR A 230 33.90 -27.32 27.35
#